data_0336189a79b0f93b7d01fd8de5d1afb7
#
_entry.id   0336189a79b0f93b7d01fd8de5d1afb7
#
_cell.length_a   1.000
_cell.length_b   1.000
_cell.length_c   1.000
_cell.angle_alpha   90.00
_cell.angle_beta   90.00
_cell.angle_gamma   90.00
#
_symmetry.space_group_name_H-M   'P 1'
#
loop_
_entity.id
_entity.type
_entity.pdbx_description
1 polymer ?
#
loop_
_entity_poly.entity_id
_entity_poly.type
_entity_poly.pdbx_seq_one_letter_code
_entity_poly.pdbx_strand_id
1 'polypeptide(L)'
;MAVEPPDPRPHSRMTVRVRRDALVDQAAYRFVKGRATPETLELERIGAEVDDALALFERRGWTDDPASYHQTPRPIDGARTHDDRAANVRYTAMTWSDGFAPHPAEPGTARFLGYPKNPIARAALLEHRGAPRPWLVVLHGFGMGTPGLDMRAFRALHLHKDLGLNLAFLTMPFHGKRNPGSRMQPPMPGIDALDNVHGLTQAVWDARQLLAFARDRADGNPVGILGLSLGSLVASVVASVDDPHAVLLHVPAIDLPQLMTDAADGIDDPRAQEGIALMERARPLYGPVNPLHLAPQVPVERRFLFAGTLDKFAKPSTQAIRLWRHWDEPSLHWYHGGHVSLFWAKGIQDAVDKALVDSGLG
;
A
#
# COMPACT_ATOMS: atom_id res chain seq x y z
N MET A 1 3.38 -28.87 -18.92
CA MET A 1 2.87 -27.49 -18.80
C MET A 1 1.59 -27.58 -17.97
N ALA A 2 1.57 -27.04 -16.76
CA ALA A 2 0.33 -26.92 -15.99
C ALA A 2 -0.57 -25.91 -16.73
N VAL A 3 -1.81 -26.29 -17.00
CA VAL A 3 -2.81 -25.37 -17.60
C VAL A 3 -3.08 -24.29 -16.58
N GLU A 4 -2.82 -23.04 -16.95
CA GLU A 4 -3.11 -21.90 -16.08
C GLU A 4 -4.62 -21.91 -15.77
N PRO A 5 -5.04 -21.83 -14.49
CA PRO A 5 -6.46 -21.88 -14.14
C PRO A 5 -7.18 -20.66 -14.75
N PRO A 6 -8.48 -20.80 -15.07
CA PRO A 6 -9.23 -19.76 -15.76
C PRO A 6 -9.22 -18.44 -14.96
N ASP A 7 -9.22 -17.33 -15.70
CA ASP A 7 -9.32 -15.98 -15.11
C ASP A 7 -10.70 -15.82 -14.42
N PRO A 8 -10.76 -15.59 -13.10
CA PRO A 8 -12.02 -15.47 -12.36
C PRO A 8 -12.76 -14.15 -12.61
N ARG A 9 -12.19 -13.26 -13.43
CA ARG A 9 -12.73 -11.93 -13.70
C ARG A 9 -14.03 -12.01 -14.50
N PRO A 10 -15.13 -11.41 -14.00
CA PRO A 10 -16.39 -11.39 -14.73
C PRO A 10 -16.30 -10.51 -15.99
N HIS A 11 -17.01 -10.90 -17.04
CA HIS A 11 -17.11 -10.09 -18.24
C HIS A 11 -17.80 -8.75 -17.94
N SER A 12 -17.12 -7.63 -18.25
CA SER A 12 -17.68 -6.31 -18.09
C SER A 12 -18.68 -5.97 -19.20
N ARG A 13 -19.93 -5.68 -18.83
CA ARG A 13 -20.87 -5.05 -19.75
C ARG A 13 -20.46 -3.60 -19.97
N MET A 14 -20.14 -3.23 -21.22
CA MET A 14 -19.70 -1.89 -21.61
C MET A 14 -20.87 -0.90 -21.65
N THR A 15 -21.38 -0.49 -20.49
CA THR A 15 -22.37 0.58 -20.37
C THR A 15 -21.72 1.95 -20.60
N VAL A 16 -22.52 3.01 -20.84
CA VAL A 16 -22.03 4.39 -20.97
C VAL A 16 -21.23 4.82 -19.75
N ARG A 17 -21.68 4.45 -18.55
CA ARG A 17 -20.97 4.72 -17.29
C ARG A 17 -19.60 4.04 -17.25
N VAL A 18 -19.55 2.73 -17.55
CA VAL A 18 -18.31 1.96 -17.55
C VAL A 18 -17.31 2.50 -18.59
N ARG A 19 -17.78 2.94 -19.76
CA ARG A 19 -16.93 3.61 -20.78
C ARG A 19 -16.35 4.93 -20.26
N ARG A 20 -17.17 5.75 -19.61
CA ARG A 20 -16.71 7.01 -19.00
C ARG A 20 -15.64 6.72 -17.93
N ASP A 21 -15.89 5.78 -17.05
CA ASP A 21 -14.99 5.44 -15.95
C ASP A 21 -13.66 4.89 -16.49
N ALA A 22 -13.69 4.09 -17.56
CA ALA A 22 -12.49 3.63 -18.27
C ALA A 22 -11.70 4.78 -18.95
N LEU A 23 -12.39 5.82 -19.43
CA LEU A 23 -11.72 7.02 -19.97
C LEU A 23 -11.04 7.85 -18.89
N VAL A 24 -11.67 8.02 -17.73
CA VAL A 24 -11.06 8.70 -16.57
C VAL A 24 -9.81 7.97 -16.11
N ASP A 25 -9.88 6.65 -15.98
CA ASP A 25 -8.73 5.80 -15.65
C ASP A 25 -7.62 5.93 -16.70
N GLN A 26 -7.97 5.92 -17.99
CA GLN A 26 -6.99 6.07 -19.07
C GLN A 26 -6.30 7.43 -19.03
N ALA A 27 -7.01 8.51 -18.71
CA ALA A 27 -6.44 9.84 -18.59
C ALA A 27 -5.49 9.91 -17.38
N ALA A 28 -5.91 9.39 -16.23
CA ALA A 28 -5.07 9.32 -15.02
C ALA A 28 -3.82 8.45 -15.25
N TYR A 29 -3.96 7.29 -15.91
CA TYR A 29 -2.85 6.42 -16.26
C TYR A 29 -1.83 7.10 -17.17
N ARG A 30 -2.28 7.80 -18.23
CA ARG A 30 -1.40 8.57 -19.13
C ARG A 30 -0.65 9.68 -18.41
N PHE A 31 -1.31 10.33 -17.46
CA PHE A 31 -0.69 11.39 -16.67
C PHE A 31 0.46 10.85 -15.80
N VAL A 32 0.32 9.68 -15.20
CA VAL A 32 1.38 9.02 -14.42
C VAL A 32 2.49 8.53 -15.35
N LYS A 33 2.13 7.85 -16.45
CA LYS A 33 3.08 7.29 -17.45
C LYS A 33 4.00 8.35 -18.06
N GLY A 34 3.52 9.56 -18.35
CA GLY A 34 4.28 10.63 -19.03
C GLY A 34 5.40 11.28 -18.20
N ARG A 35 5.71 10.76 -16.98
CA ARG A 35 6.61 11.40 -16.02
C ARG A 35 7.84 10.58 -15.62
N ALA A 36 8.05 9.43 -16.23
CA ALA A 36 9.02 8.44 -15.77
C ALA A 36 10.24 8.29 -16.67
N THR A 37 10.95 9.39 -17.01
CA THR A 37 12.23 9.26 -17.70
C THR A 37 13.37 9.65 -16.74
N PRO A 38 14.16 8.68 -16.23
CA PRO A 38 15.27 8.95 -15.32
C PRO A 38 16.47 9.56 -16.03
N GLU A 39 17.36 10.21 -15.27
CA GLU A 39 18.65 10.66 -15.75
C GLU A 39 19.65 9.47 -15.84
N THR A 40 20.57 9.49 -16.82
CA THR A 40 21.52 8.39 -17.04
C THR A 40 22.43 8.14 -15.82
N LEU A 41 22.96 9.21 -15.21
CA LEU A 41 23.81 9.09 -14.01
C LEU A 41 23.08 8.47 -12.81
N GLU A 42 21.77 8.70 -12.72
CA GLU A 42 20.95 8.07 -11.68
C GLU A 42 20.83 6.55 -11.92
N LEU A 43 20.62 6.11 -13.15
CA LEU A 43 20.56 4.69 -13.51
C LEU A 43 21.86 3.94 -13.22
N GLU A 44 23.02 4.54 -13.51
CA GLU A 44 24.33 3.95 -13.21
C GLU A 44 24.52 3.74 -11.70
N ARG A 45 24.20 4.76 -10.89
CA ARG A 45 24.26 4.66 -9.41
C ARG A 45 23.34 3.58 -8.90
N ILE A 46 22.07 3.59 -9.32
CA ILE A 46 21.07 2.60 -8.90
C ILE A 46 21.53 1.20 -9.28
N GLY A 47 22.11 1.03 -10.49
CA GLY A 47 22.63 -0.25 -10.96
C GLY A 47 23.71 -0.82 -10.05
N ALA A 48 24.69 0.00 -9.65
CA ALA A 48 25.74 -0.41 -8.73
C ALA A 48 25.18 -0.76 -7.33
N GLU A 49 24.29 0.07 -6.80
CA GLU A 49 23.63 -0.20 -5.52
C GLU A 49 22.79 -1.50 -5.54
N VAL A 50 22.12 -1.80 -6.66
CA VAL A 50 21.36 -3.04 -6.84
C VAL A 50 22.27 -4.27 -6.77
N ASP A 51 23.42 -4.25 -7.45
CA ASP A 51 24.36 -5.38 -7.46
C ASP A 51 24.91 -5.65 -6.05
N ASP A 52 25.32 -4.59 -5.33
CA ASP A 52 25.81 -4.70 -3.95
C ASP A 52 24.70 -5.21 -3.00
N ALA A 53 23.47 -4.74 -3.19
CA ALA A 53 22.31 -5.16 -2.38
C ALA A 53 21.94 -6.62 -2.63
N LEU A 54 21.94 -7.09 -3.89
CA LEU A 54 21.67 -8.49 -4.23
C LEU A 54 22.67 -9.42 -3.54
N ALA A 55 23.95 -9.09 -3.58
CA ALA A 55 25.00 -9.86 -2.88
C ALA A 55 24.80 -9.84 -1.35
N LEU A 56 24.31 -8.72 -0.77
CA LEU A 56 24.01 -8.64 0.66
C LEU A 56 22.78 -9.50 1.02
N PHE A 57 21.71 -9.41 0.24
CA PHE A 57 20.47 -10.15 0.46
C PHE A 57 20.71 -11.67 0.45
N GLU A 58 21.49 -12.16 -0.52
CA GLU A 58 21.92 -13.56 -0.59
C GLU A 58 22.71 -13.97 0.66
N ARG A 59 23.74 -13.20 1.04
CA ARG A 59 24.55 -13.49 2.25
C ARG A 59 23.77 -13.47 3.54
N ARG A 60 22.67 -12.69 3.62
CA ARG A 60 21.78 -12.58 4.78
C ARG A 60 20.66 -13.60 4.79
N GLY A 61 20.47 -14.35 3.69
CA GLY A 61 19.37 -15.28 3.52
C GLY A 61 18.00 -14.61 3.28
N TRP A 62 17.97 -13.29 3.03
CA TRP A 62 16.72 -12.55 2.83
C TRP A 62 16.06 -12.86 1.48
N THR A 63 16.80 -13.44 0.54
CA THR A 63 16.26 -13.94 -0.72
C THR A 63 15.45 -15.21 -0.51
N ASP A 64 15.91 -16.10 0.39
CA ASP A 64 15.28 -17.38 0.68
C ASP A 64 14.19 -17.28 1.75
N ASP A 65 14.38 -16.40 2.73
CA ASP A 65 13.41 -16.07 3.79
C ASP A 65 13.16 -14.55 3.85
N PRO A 66 12.33 -14.02 2.94
CA PRO A 66 12.06 -12.58 2.89
C PRO A 66 11.38 -12.03 4.16
N ALA A 67 10.67 -12.87 4.91
CA ALA A 67 10.03 -12.45 6.16
C ALA A 67 11.06 -12.04 7.23
N SER A 68 12.21 -12.69 7.26
CA SER A 68 13.30 -12.42 8.22
C SER A 68 13.96 -11.04 8.05
N TYR A 69 13.72 -10.36 6.91
CA TYR A 69 14.14 -8.98 6.69
C TYR A 69 13.41 -8.00 7.61
N HIS A 70 12.17 -8.31 7.99
CA HIS A 70 11.34 -7.44 8.79
C HIS A 70 11.70 -7.50 10.28
N GLN A 71 12.16 -6.39 10.83
CA GLN A 71 12.37 -6.24 12.26
C GLN A 71 11.04 -6.01 12.99
N THR A 72 10.99 -6.35 14.28
CA THR A 72 9.84 -6.01 15.14
C THR A 72 9.91 -4.56 15.57
N PRO A 73 8.91 -3.72 15.24
CA PRO A 73 8.91 -2.32 15.63
C PRO A 73 8.76 -2.17 17.14
N ARG A 74 9.42 -1.14 17.69
CA ARG A 74 9.18 -0.72 19.06
C ARG A 74 7.80 -0.07 19.17
N PRO A 75 7.11 -0.18 20.31
CA PRO A 75 5.88 0.56 20.56
C PRO A 75 6.08 2.07 20.36
N ILE A 76 5.01 2.76 20.00
CA ILE A 76 5.02 4.22 19.86
C ILE A 76 5.27 4.83 21.25
N ASP A 77 6.34 5.61 21.35
CA ASP A 77 6.71 6.37 22.56
C ASP A 77 6.83 7.86 22.22
N GLY A 78 6.52 8.73 23.21
CA GLY A 78 6.64 10.18 23.07
C GLY A 78 5.78 10.79 21.96
N ALA A 79 4.64 10.17 21.59
CA ALA A 79 3.74 10.71 20.58
C ALA A 79 3.20 12.08 20.99
N ARG A 80 3.21 13.02 20.03
CA ARG A 80 2.59 14.34 20.18
C ARG A 80 1.25 14.35 19.49
N THR A 81 0.23 14.84 20.18
CA THR A 81 -1.14 14.93 19.64
C THR A 81 -1.68 16.36 19.73
N HIS A 82 -2.53 16.73 18.79
CA HIS A 82 -3.31 17.96 18.83
C HIS A 82 -4.60 17.78 18.02
N ASP A 83 -5.61 18.54 18.41
CA ASP A 83 -6.86 18.57 17.64
C ASP A 83 -6.64 19.36 16.35
N ASP A 84 -7.19 18.82 15.24
CA ASP A 84 -7.12 19.44 13.90
C ASP A 84 -8.44 19.17 13.15
N ARG A 85 -8.58 19.78 11.98
CA ARG A 85 -9.78 19.65 11.15
C ARG A 85 -9.44 19.57 9.67
N ALA A 86 -10.01 18.60 8.98
CA ALA A 86 -9.91 18.47 7.52
C ALA A 86 -11.23 17.94 6.94
N ALA A 87 -11.63 18.38 5.74
CA ALA A 87 -12.86 17.94 5.09
C ALA A 87 -14.12 18.04 5.98
N ASN A 88 -14.20 19.06 6.85
CA ASN A 88 -15.25 19.22 7.87
C ASN A 88 -15.31 18.15 8.96
N VAL A 89 -14.28 17.30 9.07
CA VAL A 89 -14.12 16.30 10.12
C VAL A 89 -13.10 16.80 11.14
N ARG A 90 -13.45 16.76 12.44
CA ARG A 90 -12.49 16.96 13.53
C ARG A 90 -11.79 15.64 13.78
N TYR A 91 -10.48 15.68 14.01
CA TYR A 91 -9.65 14.50 14.27
C TYR A 91 -8.50 14.87 15.20
N THR A 92 -7.89 13.88 15.82
CA THR A 92 -6.65 14.04 16.55
C THR A 92 -5.48 13.77 15.61
N ALA A 93 -4.67 14.78 15.32
CA ALA A 93 -3.41 14.61 14.62
C ALA A 93 -2.36 14.05 15.58
N MET A 94 -1.71 12.96 15.21
CA MET A 94 -0.66 12.31 15.98
C MET A 94 0.64 12.27 15.20
N THR A 95 1.77 12.54 15.88
CA THR A 95 3.13 12.44 15.31
C THR A 95 4.06 11.77 16.31
N TRP A 96 4.96 10.92 15.79
CA TRP A 96 5.99 10.26 16.62
C TRP A 96 7.26 10.04 15.81
N SER A 97 8.38 9.80 16.49
CA SER A 97 9.59 9.28 15.84
C SER A 97 9.42 7.78 15.66
N ASP A 98 9.43 7.30 14.41
CA ASP A 98 9.19 5.89 14.13
C ASP A 98 10.35 4.97 14.54
N GLY A 99 11.57 5.49 14.58
CA GLY A 99 12.78 4.76 14.94
C GLY A 99 13.21 3.73 13.90
N PHE A 100 12.64 3.78 12.68
CA PHE A 100 13.03 2.91 11.58
C PHE A 100 14.41 3.30 11.02
N ALA A 101 15.22 2.29 10.74
CA ALA A 101 16.43 2.42 9.94
C ALA A 101 16.62 1.15 9.09
N PRO A 102 16.99 1.27 7.80
CA PRO A 102 17.46 0.13 7.03
C PRO A 102 18.68 -0.52 7.70
N HIS A 103 19.00 -1.75 7.29
CA HIS A 103 20.21 -2.39 7.80
C HIS A 103 21.47 -1.56 7.43
N PRO A 104 22.39 -1.30 8.38
CA PRO A 104 23.53 -0.37 8.14
C PRO A 104 24.42 -0.72 6.95
N ALA A 105 24.48 -2.00 6.57
CA ALA A 105 25.27 -2.47 5.42
C ALA A 105 24.54 -2.39 4.08
N GLU A 106 23.26 -1.98 4.07
CA GLU A 106 22.52 -1.86 2.82
C GLU A 106 22.96 -0.62 2.04
N PRO A 107 23.19 -0.74 0.73
CA PRO A 107 23.39 0.41 -0.14
C PRO A 107 22.22 1.39 -0.03
N GLY A 108 22.48 2.67 -0.17
CA GLY A 108 21.44 3.71 -0.06
C GLY A 108 20.98 4.06 1.37
N THR A 109 21.38 3.32 2.41
CA THR A 109 20.97 3.58 3.81
C THR A 109 21.25 5.01 4.23
N ALA A 110 22.46 5.54 3.96
CA ALA A 110 22.81 6.92 4.33
C ALA A 110 21.93 7.96 3.59
N ARG A 111 21.62 7.73 2.30
CA ARG A 111 20.70 8.55 1.51
C ARG A 111 19.30 8.50 2.10
N PHE A 112 18.80 7.31 2.39
CA PHE A 112 17.46 7.12 2.96
C PHE A 112 17.31 7.83 4.31
N LEU A 113 18.27 7.69 5.21
CA LEU A 113 18.30 8.38 6.50
C LEU A 113 18.46 9.91 6.37
N GLY A 114 18.96 10.38 5.23
CA GLY A 114 19.07 11.79 4.88
C GLY A 114 17.74 12.48 4.52
N TYR A 115 16.62 11.77 4.38
CA TYR A 115 15.31 12.36 4.15
C TYR A 115 14.67 12.91 5.44
N PRO A 116 14.75 14.24 5.72
CA PRO A 116 14.53 14.79 7.05
C PRO A 116 13.08 14.68 7.56
N LYS A 117 12.11 14.46 6.64
CA LYS A 117 10.69 14.38 6.99
C LYS A 117 10.23 12.95 7.24
N ASN A 118 10.95 11.95 6.76
CA ASN A 118 10.55 10.55 6.85
C ASN A 118 10.56 9.98 8.28
N PRO A 119 11.53 10.27 9.16
CA PRO A 119 11.57 9.70 10.51
C PRO A 119 10.42 10.15 11.42
N ILE A 120 9.64 11.14 10.98
CA ILE A 120 8.48 11.61 11.75
C ILE A 120 7.20 10.99 11.14
N ALA A 121 6.80 9.88 11.71
CA ALA A 121 5.54 9.22 11.35
C ALA A 121 4.33 10.08 11.77
N ARG A 122 3.22 9.92 11.05
CA ARG A 122 2.02 10.75 11.22
C ARG A 122 0.78 9.92 11.04
N ALA A 123 -0.21 10.13 11.92
CA ALA A 123 -1.54 9.57 11.77
C ALA A 123 -2.63 10.62 12.08
N ALA A 124 -3.80 10.45 11.44
CA ALA A 124 -5.01 11.17 11.80
C ALA A 124 -5.97 10.17 12.45
N LEU A 125 -6.38 10.44 13.69
CA LEU A 125 -7.19 9.54 14.49
C LEU A 125 -8.61 10.05 14.61
N LEU A 126 -9.59 9.16 14.39
CA LEU A 126 -10.98 9.34 14.74
C LEU A 126 -11.30 8.31 15.82
N GLU A 127 -11.41 8.74 17.06
CA GLU A 127 -11.63 7.89 18.22
C GLU A 127 -12.91 8.30 18.94
N HIS A 128 -13.76 7.31 19.24
CA HIS A 128 -14.95 7.51 20.06
C HIS A 128 -14.56 7.71 21.54
N ARG A 129 -15.31 8.54 22.21
CA ARG A 129 -15.22 8.67 23.67
C ARG A 129 -16.04 7.56 24.33
N GLY A 130 -15.58 7.08 25.47
CA GLY A 130 -16.29 6.10 26.30
C GLY A 130 -15.79 4.68 26.11
N ALA A 131 -16.68 3.70 25.94
CA ALA A 131 -16.31 2.30 25.85
C ALA A 131 -15.36 2.01 24.67
N PRO A 132 -14.37 1.13 24.83
CA PRO A 132 -13.48 0.70 23.76
C PRO A 132 -14.27 0.12 22.58
N ARG A 133 -13.75 0.32 21.38
CA ARG A 133 -14.39 -0.11 20.11
C ARG A 133 -13.37 -0.72 19.17
N PRO A 134 -13.82 -1.46 18.14
CA PRO A 134 -12.95 -1.93 17.07
C PRO A 134 -12.22 -0.78 16.38
N TRP A 135 -11.00 -1.05 15.90
CA TRP A 135 -10.16 -0.11 15.16
C TRP A 135 -9.91 -0.58 13.74
N LEU A 136 -9.80 0.39 12.84
CA LEU A 136 -9.36 0.16 11.48
C LEU A 136 -8.16 1.08 11.17
N VAL A 137 -7.00 0.48 10.92
CA VAL A 137 -5.82 1.19 10.40
C VAL A 137 -5.98 1.32 8.89
N VAL A 138 -5.87 2.54 8.37
CA VAL A 138 -6.15 2.86 6.97
C VAL A 138 -4.89 3.37 6.28
N LEU A 139 -4.53 2.71 5.17
CA LEU A 139 -3.34 3.00 4.35
C LEU A 139 -3.77 3.53 2.99
N HIS A 140 -3.33 4.73 2.66
CA HIS A 140 -3.71 5.44 1.45
C HIS A 140 -2.98 4.94 0.18
N GLY A 141 -3.46 5.36 -1.01
CA GLY A 141 -2.81 5.11 -2.30
C GLY A 141 -1.71 6.13 -2.63
N PHE A 142 -1.00 5.87 -3.73
CA PHE A 142 0.02 6.78 -4.27
C PHE A 142 -0.53 8.20 -4.49
N GLY A 143 0.25 9.21 -4.13
CA GLY A 143 -0.11 10.64 -4.27
C GLY A 143 -1.12 11.17 -3.25
N MET A 144 -1.59 10.31 -2.32
CA MET A 144 -2.48 10.65 -1.21
C MET A 144 -1.69 10.96 0.07
N GLY A 145 -2.23 10.70 1.25
CA GLY A 145 -1.56 10.90 2.54
C GLY A 145 -1.83 12.28 3.16
N THR A 146 -2.97 12.89 2.81
CA THR A 146 -3.46 14.09 3.50
C THR A 146 -4.81 13.81 4.12
N PRO A 147 -5.03 14.14 5.41
CA PRO A 147 -6.24 13.76 6.14
C PRO A 147 -7.54 14.09 5.41
N GLY A 148 -7.62 15.27 4.77
CA GLY A 148 -8.83 15.71 4.07
C GLY A 148 -9.17 14.89 2.83
N LEU A 149 -8.16 14.42 2.09
CA LEU A 149 -8.34 13.56 0.93
C LEU A 149 -8.66 12.14 1.39
N ASP A 150 -7.87 11.62 2.32
CA ASP A 150 -7.98 10.25 2.79
C ASP A 150 -9.34 10.00 3.48
N MET A 151 -9.77 10.89 4.37
CA MET A 151 -11.07 10.79 5.05
C MET A 151 -12.26 10.80 4.09
N ARG A 152 -12.18 11.55 2.98
CA ARG A 152 -13.21 11.52 1.93
C ARG A 152 -13.17 10.22 1.13
N ALA A 153 -11.99 9.81 0.70
CA ALA A 153 -11.79 8.63 -0.12
C ALA A 153 -12.28 7.35 0.59
N PHE A 154 -12.04 7.25 1.87
CA PHE A 154 -12.41 6.10 2.69
C PHE A 154 -13.74 6.27 3.45
N ARG A 155 -14.54 7.29 3.13
CA ARG A 155 -15.83 7.55 3.80
C ARG A 155 -15.72 7.55 5.34
N ALA A 156 -14.71 8.22 5.88
CA ALA A 156 -14.37 8.18 7.30
C ALA A 156 -15.54 8.45 8.24
N LEU A 157 -16.43 9.40 7.90
CA LEU A 157 -17.59 9.70 8.72
C LEU A 157 -18.58 8.52 8.79
N HIS A 158 -18.78 7.81 7.68
CA HIS A 158 -19.63 6.62 7.64
C HIS A 158 -19.01 5.49 8.47
N LEU A 159 -17.75 5.15 8.23
CA LEU A 159 -17.06 4.12 9.01
C LEU A 159 -17.06 4.44 10.50
N HIS A 160 -16.82 5.70 10.86
CA HIS A 160 -16.74 6.11 12.26
C HIS A 160 -18.13 6.21 12.93
N LYS A 161 -19.11 6.90 12.30
CA LYS A 161 -20.40 7.18 12.95
C LYS A 161 -21.42 6.07 12.77
N ASP A 162 -21.52 5.52 11.54
CA ASP A 162 -22.60 4.59 11.22
C ASP A 162 -22.17 3.14 11.54
N LEU A 163 -20.90 2.76 11.28
CA LEU A 163 -20.34 1.46 11.66
C LEU A 163 -19.65 1.45 13.04
N GLY A 164 -19.48 2.61 13.67
CA GLY A 164 -18.99 2.72 15.04
C GLY A 164 -17.48 2.48 15.22
N LEU A 165 -16.70 2.45 14.13
CA LEU A 165 -15.26 2.16 14.17
C LEU A 165 -14.43 3.33 14.69
N ASN A 166 -13.37 3.04 15.41
CA ASN A 166 -12.24 3.94 15.55
C ASN A 166 -11.32 3.81 14.32
N LEU A 167 -10.79 4.93 13.82
CA LEU A 167 -9.99 4.96 12.59
C LEU A 167 -8.64 5.60 12.83
N ALA A 168 -7.60 5.01 12.23
CA ALA A 168 -6.25 5.55 12.23
C ALA A 168 -5.69 5.63 10.80
N PHE A 169 -5.66 6.82 10.21
CA PHE A 169 -5.15 7.08 8.87
C PHE A 169 -3.65 7.34 8.93
N LEU A 170 -2.83 6.38 8.51
CA LEU A 170 -1.39 6.53 8.43
C LEU A 170 -0.97 7.38 7.22
N THR A 171 -0.11 8.38 7.41
CA THR A 171 0.62 9.01 6.31
C THR A 171 1.88 8.21 6.02
N MET A 172 1.91 7.44 4.93
CA MET A 172 3.05 6.61 4.56
C MET A 172 4.31 7.45 4.25
N PRO A 173 5.52 6.84 4.34
CA PRO A 173 6.78 7.49 3.96
C PRO A 173 6.71 8.15 2.57
N PHE A 174 7.39 9.27 2.41
CA PHE A 174 7.42 10.07 1.18
C PHE A 174 6.09 10.68 0.72
N HIS A 175 4.99 10.50 1.46
CA HIS A 175 3.67 11.05 1.12
C HIS A 175 3.22 12.16 2.08
N GLY A 176 2.23 12.94 1.66
CA GLY A 176 1.66 14.01 2.46
C GLY A 176 2.72 14.96 3.04
N LYS A 177 2.72 15.15 4.35
CA LYS A 177 3.72 15.99 5.06
C LYS A 177 5.10 15.36 5.17
N ARG A 178 5.26 14.06 4.84
CA ARG A 178 6.55 13.36 4.79
C ARG A 178 7.23 13.46 3.43
N ASN A 179 6.54 13.96 2.39
CA ASN A 179 7.13 14.15 1.07
C ASN A 179 8.20 15.24 1.13
N PRO A 180 9.45 14.95 0.69
CA PRO A 180 10.53 15.95 0.65
C PRO A 180 10.35 17.00 -0.45
N GLY A 181 9.64 16.65 -1.53
CA GLY A 181 9.46 17.45 -2.73
C GLY A 181 8.03 17.89 -3.00
N SER A 182 7.62 17.81 -4.27
CA SER A 182 6.26 18.17 -4.71
C SER A 182 5.25 17.10 -4.29
N ARG A 183 4.07 17.52 -3.83
CA ARG A 183 2.96 16.59 -3.51
C ARG A 183 2.53 15.69 -4.67
N MET A 184 2.74 16.14 -5.90
CA MET A 184 2.34 15.43 -7.11
C MET A 184 3.34 14.34 -7.53
N GLN A 185 4.52 14.31 -6.93
CA GLN A 185 5.61 13.39 -7.28
C GLN A 185 6.36 12.94 -6.02
N PRO A 186 5.76 12.04 -5.23
CA PRO A 186 6.52 11.39 -4.16
C PRO A 186 7.67 10.59 -4.78
N PRO A 187 8.85 10.56 -4.15
CA PRO A 187 9.98 9.78 -4.66
C PRO A 187 9.75 8.26 -4.59
N MET A 188 8.79 7.80 -3.79
CA MET A 188 8.41 6.39 -3.66
C MET A 188 6.91 6.20 -3.95
N PRO A 189 6.53 5.21 -4.82
CA PRO A 189 7.42 4.41 -5.65
C PRO A 189 8.04 5.22 -6.79
N GLY A 190 9.32 4.96 -7.03
CA GLY A 190 10.14 5.59 -8.06
C GLY A 190 11.06 4.58 -8.74
N ILE A 191 12.02 5.07 -9.54
CA ILE A 191 12.99 4.23 -10.25
C ILE A 191 14.05 3.63 -9.30
N ASP A 192 14.32 4.27 -8.16
CA ASP A 192 15.31 3.82 -7.18
C ASP A 192 14.78 2.61 -6.41
N ALA A 193 15.32 1.42 -6.72
CA ALA A 193 14.88 0.16 -6.12
C ALA A 193 15.09 0.13 -4.60
N LEU A 194 16.21 0.67 -4.11
CA LEU A 194 16.54 0.66 -2.67
C LEU A 194 15.64 1.64 -1.90
N ASP A 195 15.40 2.83 -2.43
CA ASP A 195 14.47 3.79 -1.81
C ASP A 195 13.03 3.22 -1.78
N ASN A 196 12.64 2.44 -2.80
CA ASN A 196 11.35 1.73 -2.79
C ASN A 196 11.31 0.67 -1.69
N VAL A 197 12.31 -0.21 -1.60
CA VAL A 197 12.36 -1.29 -0.60
C VAL A 197 12.40 -0.70 0.81
N HIS A 198 13.28 0.26 1.07
CA HIS A 198 13.40 0.91 2.38
C HIS A 198 12.11 1.66 2.76
N GLY A 199 11.53 2.42 1.82
CA GLY A 199 10.31 3.18 2.08
C GLY A 199 9.06 2.30 2.29
N LEU A 200 8.93 1.19 1.55
CA LEU A 200 7.87 0.21 1.77
C LEU A 200 8.07 -0.53 3.10
N THR A 201 9.30 -0.91 3.43
CA THR A 201 9.60 -1.53 4.73
C THR A 201 9.31 -0.58 5.90
N GLN A 202 9.65 0.72 5.77
CA GLN A 202 9.27 1.73 6.75
C GLN A 202 7.74 1.88 6.84
N ALA A 203 7.02 1.81 5.72
CA ALA A 203 5.55 1.86 5.76
C ALA A 203 4.95 0.65 6.50
N VAL A 204 5.51 -0.55 6.31
CA VAL A 204 5.14 -1.75 7.08
C VAL A 204 5.46 -1.58 8.56
N TRP A 205 6.63 -1.05 8.90
CA TRP A 205 7.05 -0.75 10.27
C TRP A 205 6.06 0.22 10.95
N ASP A 206 5.77 1.36 10.32
CA ASP A 206 4.86 2.38 10.84
C ASP A 206 3.43 1.82 11.01
N ALA A 207 2.95 1.03 10.05
CA ALA A 207 1.63 0.39 10.12
C ALA A 207 1.54 -0.59 11.29
N ARG A 208 2.59 -1.38 11.55
CA ARG A 208 2.68 -2.31 12.69
C ARG A 208 2.72 -1.57 14.02
N GLN A 209 3.46 -0.44 14.10
CA GLN A 209 3.42 0.44 15.28
C GLN A 209 2.01 0.95 15.55
N LEU A 210 1.31 1.38 14.49
CA LEU A 210 -0.04 1.92 14.62
C LEU A 210 -1.08 0.82 14.94
N LEU A 211 -0.89 -0.41 14.46
CA LEU A 211 -1.69 -1.57 14.87
C LEU A 211 -1.50 -1.88 16.36
N ALA A 212 -0.27 -1.90 16.86
CA ALA A 212 0.01 -2.09 18.29
C ALA A 212 -0.66 -1.00 19.14
N PHE A 213 -0.51 0.27 18.74
CA PHE A 213 -1.18 1.40 19.38
C PHE A 213 -2.71 1.26 19.40
N ALA A 214 -3.31 0.80 18.30
CA ALA A 214 -4.75 0.56 18.20
C ALA A 214 -5.21 -0.61 19.07
N ARG A 215 -4.43 -1.70 19.15
CA ARG A 215 -4.71 -2.87 20.01
C ARG A 215 -4.75 -2.50 21.49
N ASP A 216 -3.80 -1.68 21.96
CA ASP A 216 -3.77 -1.19 23.34
C ASP A 216 -5.05 -0.41 23.69
N ARG A 217 -5.63 0.33 22.74
CA ARG A 217 -6.87 1.12 22.93
C ARG A 217 -8.15 0.34 22.66
N ALA A 218 -8.07 -0.72 21.89
CA ALA A 218 -9.21 -1.56 21.56
C ALA A 218 -9.70 -2.41 22.74
N ASP A 219 -8.86 -2.64 23.75
CA ASP A 219 -9.16 -3.41 24.94
C ASP A 219 -9.85 -4.76 24.61
N GLY A 220 -9.21 -5.53 23.73
CA GLY A 220 -9.69 -6.82 23.26
C GLY A 220 -10.69 -6.77 22.08
N ASN A 221 -11.17 -5.59 21.66
CA ASN A 221 -11.93 -5.49 20.43
C ASN A 221 -11.03 -5.71 19.20
N PRO A 222 -11.58 -6.16 18.06
CA PRO A 222 -10.80 -6.43 16.85
C PRO A 222 -10.13 -5.17 16.26
N VAL A 223 -8.93 -5.37 15.71
CA VAL A 223 -8.17 -4.32 15.00
C VAL A 223 -7.82 -4.81 13.61
N GLY A 224 -8.44 -4.20 12.59
CA GLY A 224 -8.22 -4.53 11.19
C GLY A 224 -7.32 -3.53 10.47
N ILE A 225 -6.95 -3.88 9.24
CA ILE A 225 -6.19 -3.02 8.34
C ILE A 225 -6.86 -2.93 6.97
N LEU A 226 -6.93 -1.72 6.43
CA LEU A 226 -7.46 -1.46 5.09
C LEU A 226 -6.45 -0.70 4.27
N GLY A 227 -6.11 -1.22 3.09
CA GLY A 227 -5.21 -0.57 2.14
C GLY A 227 -5.87 -0.23 0.82
N LEU A 228 -5.44 0.87 0.20
CA LEU A 228 -5.83 1.29 -1.14
C LEU A 228 -4.61 1.30 -2.05
N SER A 229 -4.63 0.55 -3.16
CA SER A 229 -3.57 0.56 -4.17
C SER A 229 -2.18 0.31 -3.56
N LEU A 230 -1.28 1.29 -3.51
CA LEU A 230 0.00 1.21 -2.80
C LEU A 230 -0.19 0.83 -1.31
N GLY A 231 -1.22 1.36 -0.67
CA GLY A 231 -1.58 0.96 0.71
C GLY A 231 -2.01 -0.50 0.81
N SER A 232 -2.59 -1.08 -0.26
CA SER A 232 -2.89 -2.51 -0.30
C SER A 232 -1.64 -3.37 -0.34
N LEU A 233 -0.58 -2.92 -1.04
CA LEU A 233 0.72 -3.59 -0.99
C LEU A 233 1.23 -3.65 0.45
N VAL A 234 1.29 -2.51 1.12
CA VAL A 234 1.75 -2.43 2.51
C VAL A 234 0.87 -3.27 3.44
N ALA A 235 -0.47 -3.16 3.32
CA ALA A 235 -1.41 -3.94 4.16
C ALA A 235 -1.26 -5.44 3.94
N SER A 236 -0.99 -5.90 2.72
CA SER A 236 -0.80 -7.32 2.42
C SER A 236 0.53 -7.86 2.97
N VAL A 237 1.60 -7.05 2.95
CA VAL A 237 2.86 -7.42 3.63
C VAL A 237 2.65 -7.46 5.14
N VAL A 238 1.96 -6.45 5.72
CA VAL A 238 1.61 -6.47 7.16
C VAL A 238 0.84 -7.73 7.53
N ALA A 239 -0.14 -8.16 6.72
CA ALA A 239 -0.89 -9.40 6.95
C ALA A 239 -0.02 -10.68 6.90
N SER A 240 1.24 -10.58 6.48
CA SER A 240 2.20 -11.70 6.42
C SER A 240 3.28 -11.62 7.51
N VAL A 241 3.51 -10.45 8.12
CA VAL A 241 4.55 -10.25 9.17
C VAL A 241 3.98 -9.75 10.49
N ASP A 242 2.66 -9.65 10.56
CA ASP A 242 1.86 -9.29 11.75
C ASP A 242 0.48 -9.97 11.60
N ASP A 243 -0.35 -9.93 12.63
CA ASP A 243 -1.65 -10.61 12.69
C ASP A 243 -2.85 -9.65 12.89
N PRO A 244 -3.11 -8.67 11.98
CA PRO A 244 -4.33 -7.89 12.07
C PRO A 244 -5.56 -8.80 12.03
N HIS A 245 -6.61 -8.44 12.77
CA HIS A 245 -7.82 -9.25 12.85
C HIS A 245 -8.46 -9.53 11.48
N ALA A 246 -8.43 -8.55 10.59
CA ALA A 246 -8.86 -8.68 9.20
C ALA A 246 -8.06 -7.76 8.29
N VAL A 247 -7.97 -8.10 7.00
CA VAL A 247 -7.32 -7.30 5.97
C VAL A 247 -8.25 -7.07 4.79
N LEU A 248 -8.43 -5.79 4.44
CA LEU A 248 -9.23 -5.36 3.29
C LEU A 248 -8.33 -4.65 2.28
N LEU A 249 -8.34 -5.09 1.03
CA LEU A 249 -7.45 -4.59 -0.02
C LEU A 249 -8.25 -4.01 -1.19
N HIS A 250 -8.20 -2.71 -1.35
CA HIS A 250 -8.84 -2.00 -2.44
C HIS A 250 -7.88 -1.83 -3.61
N VAL A 251 -8.26 -2.31 -4.81
CA VAL A 251 -7.49 -2.25 -6.07
C VAL A 251 -6.01 -2.58 -5.83
N PRO A 252 -5.71 -3.79 -5.33
CA PRO A 252 -4.40 -4.12 -4.82
C PRO A 252 -3.31 -3.98 -5.89
N ALA A 253 -2.30 -3.18 -5.59
CA ALA A 253 -1.06 -3.02 -6.33
C ALA A 253 0.02 -3.75 -5.51
N ILE A 254 0.40 -4.97 -5.90
CA ILE A 254 1.16 -5.88 -5.02
C ILE A 254 2.57 -6.24 -5.52
N ASP A 255 2.80 -6.15 -6.81
CA ASP A 255 4.10 -6.43 -7.44
C ASP A 255 4.60 -5.14 -8.09
N LEU A 256 5.39 -4.36 -7.35
CA LEU A 256 5.83 -3.04 -7.80
C LEU A 256 6.72 -3.11 -9.05
N PRO A 257 7.71 -4.02 -9.18
CA PRO A 257 8.44 -4.20 -10.44
C PRO A 257 7.52 -4.46 -11.64
N GLN A 258 6.52 -5.32 -11.49
CA GLN A 258 5.55 -5.61 -12.56
C GLN A 258 4.71 -4.38 -12.93
N LEU A 259 4.28 -3.59 -11.93
CA LEU A 259 3.54 -2.34 -12.18
C LEU A 259 4.38 -1.34 -12.99
N MET A 260 5.67 -1.23 -12.68
CA MET A 260 6.58 -0.33 -13.39
C MET A 260 6.86 -0.81 -14.82
N THR A 261 7.06 -2.11 -15.01
CA THR A 261 7.18 -2.74 -16.33
C THR A 261 5.90 -2.52 -17.15
N ASP A 262 4.73 -2.76 -16.56
CA ASP A 262 3.43 -2.51 -17.21
C ASP A 262 3.23 -1.03 -17.58
N ALA A 263 3.69 -0.10 -16.76
CA ALA A 263 3.60 1.33 -17.01
C ALA A 263 4.54 1.79 -18.13
N ALA A 264 5.70 1.16 -18.28
CA ALA A 264 6.68 1.50 -19.31
C ALA A 264 6.39 0.84 -20.66
N ASP A 265 5.46 -0.11 -20.72
CA ASP A 265 5.06 -0.79 -21.96
C ASP A 265 4.66 0.21 -23.05
N GLY A 266 5.26 0.07 -24.26
CA GLY A 266 5.05 0.97 -25.40
C GLY A 266 5.67 2.38 -25.25
N ILE A 267 6.64 2.59 -24.34
CA ILE A 267 7.50 3.76 -24.31
C ILE A 267 8.75 3.42 -25.16
N ASP A 268 8.91 4.13 -26.26
CA ASP A 268 10.08 4.01 -27.16
C ASP A 268 11.15 5.04 -26.76
N ASP A 269 11.75 4.84 -25.58
CA ASP A 269 12.87 5.62 -25.05
C ASP A 269 13.92 4.64 -24.50
N PRO A 270 15.16 4.64 -24.99
CA PRO A 270 16.22 3.74 -24.51
C PRO A 270 16.43 3.78 -22.99
N ARG A 271 16.32 4.95 -22.36
CA ARG A 271 16.45 5.10 -20.89
C ARG A 271 15.30 4.44 -20.14
N ALA A 272 14.08 4.47 -20.70
CA ALA A 272 12.96 3.74 -20.12
C ALA A 272 13.20 2.22 -20.20
N GLN A 273 13.76 1.72 -21.30
CA GLN A 273 14.12 0.31 -21.46
C GLN A 273 15.25 -0.10 -20.51
N GLU A 274 16.26 0.74 -20.33
CA GLU A 274 17.32 0.52 -19.34
C GLU A 274 16.75 0.49 -17.90
N GLY A 275 15.84 1.41 -17.57
CA GLY A 275 15.13 1.44 -16.29
C GLY A 275 14.30 0.16 -16.04
N ILE A 276 13.63 -0.37 -17.07
CA ILE A 276 12.92 -1.66 -17.00
C ILE A 276 13.91 -2.81 -16.72
N ALA A 277 14.99 -2.89 -17.48
CA ALA A 277 16.00 -3.93 -17.30
C ALA A 277 16.62 -3.89 -15.91
N LEU A 278 16.87 -2.68 -15.38
CA LEU A 278 17.35 -2.47 -14.02
C LEU A 278 16.32 -2.92 -12.97
N MET A 279 15.04 -2.61 -13.17
CA MET A 279 13.97 -3.02 -12.27
C MET A 279 13.80 -4.54 -12.26
N GLU A 280 13.89 -5.21 -13.42
CA GLU A 280 13.85 -6.68 -13.50
C GLU A 280 15.06 -7.31 -12.78
N ARG A 281 16.27 -6.73 -12.93
CA ARG A 281 17.46 -7.16 -12.19
C ARG A 281 17.29 -7.00 -10.67
N ALA A 282 16.67 -5.89 -10.24
CA ALA A 282 16.38 -5.61 -8.83
C ALA A 282 15.24 -6.44 -8.24
N ARG A 283 14.49 -7.18 -9.04
CA ARG A 283 13.28 -7.93 -8.61
C ARG A 283 13.47 -8.76 -7.33
N PRO A 284 14.59 -9.48 -7.11
CA PRO A 284 14.79 -10.25 -5.88
C PRO A 284 14.82 -9.38 -4.61
N LEU A 285 15.27 -8.12 -4.71
CA LEU A 285 15.30 -7.17 -3.58
C LEU A 285 13.90 -6.81 -3.07
N TYR A 286 12.88 -6.94 -3.92
CA TYR A 286 11.50 -6.71 -3.54
C TYR A 286 10.85 -7.88 -2.78
N GLY A 287 11.54 -9.02 -2.64
CA GLY A 287 11.00 -10.17 -1.91
C GLY A 287 10.36 -9.81 -0.56
N PRO A 288 11.04 -9.06 0.33
CA PRO A 288 10.48 -8.66 1.62
C PRO A 288 9.23 -7.77 1.54
N VAL A 289 9.05 -7.02 0.46
CA VAL A 289 7.94 -6.08 0.27
C VAL A 289 6.98 -6.49 -0.85
N ASN A 290 7.06 -7.75 -1.28
CA ASN A 290 6.14 -8.34 -2.24
C ASN A 290 5.35 -9.48 -1.55
N PRO A 291 4.04 -9.34 -1.31
CA PRO A 291 3.25 -10.34 -0.60
C PRO A 291 3.17 -11.70 -1.29
N LEU A 292 3.56 -11.80 -2.57
CA LEU A 292 3.64 -13.09 -3.28
C LEU A 292 4.82 -13.98 -2.82
N HIS A 293 5.76 -13.42 -2.07
CA HIS A 293 6.89 -14.13 -1.47
C HIS A 293 6.73 -14.37 0.04
N LEU A 294 5.58 -13.98 0.60
CA LEU A 294 5.29 -14.02 2.02
C LEU A 294 4.00 -14.81 2.28
N ALA A 295 4.00 -15.71 3.25
CA ALA A 295 2.79 -16.41 3.65
C ALA A 295 1.89 -15.52 4.53
N PRO A 296 0.59 -15.36 4.22
CA PRO A 296 -0.30 -14.55 5.05
C PRO A 296 -0.59 -15.24 6.39
N GLN A 297 -0.58 -14.47 7.49
CA GLN A 297 -0.91 -14.97 8.84
C GLN A 297 -2.40 -14.79 9.18
N VAL A 298 -3.08 -13.82 8.55
CA VAL A 298 -4.51 -13.60 8.73
C VAL A 298 -5.31 -14.79 8.18
N PRO A 299 -6.32 -15.34 8.87
CA PRO A 299 -7.19 -16.40 8.36
C PRO A 299 -7.87 -16.06 7.03
N VAL A 300 -8.07 -17.04 6.15
CA VAL A 300 -8.60 -16.82 4.79
C VAL A 300 -9.95 -16.14 4.78
N GLU A 301 -10.84 -16.44 5.74
CA GLU A 301 -12.17 -15.86 5.90
C GLU A 301 -12.16 -14.39 6.35
N ARG A 302 -11.02 -13.85 6.72
CA ARG A 302 -10.80 -12.46 7.13
C ARG A 302 -9.93 -11.67 6.16
N ARG A 303 -9.73 -12.21 4.95
CA ARG A 303 -9.02 -11.56 3.83
C ARG A 303 -10.04 -11.16 2.77
N PHE A 304 -10.09 -9.88 2.41
CA PHE A 304 -11.05 -9.33 1.47
C PHE A 304 -10.35 -8.51 0.39
N LEU A 305 -10.59 -8.84 -0.88
CA LEU A 305 -10.06 -8.12 -2.03
C LEU A 305 -11.20 -7.46 -2.81
N PHE A 306 -10.97 -6.23 -3.28
CA PHE A 306 -11.90 -5.45 -4.08
C PHE A 306 -11.17 -4.99 -5.35
N ALA A 307 -11.59 -5.46 -6.53
CA ALA A 307 -10.86 -5.24 -7.77
C ALA A 307 -11.75 -4.74 -8.92
N GLY A 308 -11.24 -3.81 -9.71
CA GLY A 308 -11.89 -3.29 -10.88
C GLY A 308 -11.63 -4.17 -12.11
N THR A 309 -12.68 -4.56 -12.84
CA THR A 309 -12.53 -5.43 -14.03
C THR A 309 -11.76 -4.78 -15.18
N LEU A 310 -11.65 -3.44 -15.20
CA LEU A 310 -11.00 -2.63 -16.24
C LEU A 310 -9.81 -1.83 -15.71
N ASP A 311 -9.26 -2.21 -14.55
CA ASP A 311 -8.12 -1.54 -13.94
C ASP A 311 -6.89 -1.64 -14.85
N LYS A 312 -6.33 -0.49 -15.23
CA LYS A 312 -5.13 -0.37 -16.06
C LYS A 312 -3.88 -0.02 -15.27
N PHE A 313 -4.02 0.49 -14.05
CA PHE A 313 -2.91 0.76 -13.14
C PHE A 313 -2.41 -0.52 -12.48
N ALA A 314 -3.33 -1.19 -11.78
CA ALA A 314 -3.09 -2.48 -11.16
C ALA A 314 -3.85 -3.55 -11.97
N LYS A 315 -3.28 -3.96 -13.11
CA LYS A 315 -3.92 -4.93 -14.02
C LYS A 315 -4.35 -6.17 -13.23
N PRO A 316 -5.63 -6.56 -13.21
CA PRO A 316 -6.11 -7.67 -12.39
C PRO A 316 -5.33 -8.96 -12.59
N SER A 317 -4.93 -9.29 -13.81
CA SER A 317 -4.18 -10.52 -14.14
C SER A 317 -2.80 -10.58 -13.50
N THR A 318 -2.12 -9.45 -13.36
CA THR A 318 -0.75 -9.38 -12.80
C THR A 318 -0.72 -8.98 -11.32
N GLN A 319 -1.84 -8.49 -10.78
CA GLN A 319 -1.93 -7.99 -9.41
C GLN A 319 -2.98 -8.78 -8.61
N ALA A 320 -4.24 -8.35 -8.60
CA ALA A 320 -5.30 -8.89 -7.74
C ALA A 320 -5.49 -10.41 -7.85
N ILE A 321 -5.49 -10.98 -9.07
CA ILE A 321 -5.70 -12.41 -9.30
C ILE A 321 -4.51 -13.23 -8.80
N ARG A 322 -3.27 -12.73 -8.98
CA ARG A 322 -2.08 -13.41 -8.45
C ARG A 322 -2.11 -13.47 -6.92
N LEU A 323 -2.44 -12.35 -6.26
CA LEU A 323 -2.56 -12.31 -4.82
C LEU A 323 -3.70 -13.20 -4.32
N TRP A 324 -4.85 -13.15 -4.96
CA TRP A 324 -6.02 -13.96 -4.62
C TRP A 324 -5.69 -15.46 -4.64
N ARG A 325 -5.03 -15.94 -5.70
CA ARG A 325 -4.55 -17.34 -5.77
C ARG A 325 -3.52 -17.67 -4.70
N HIS A 326 -2.55 -16.77 -4.49
CA HIS A 326 -1.51 -16.95 -3.47
C HIS A 326 -2.07 -16.98 -2.04
N TRP A 327 -3.19 -16.32 -1.83
CA TRP A 327 -3.86 -16.21 -0.53
C TRP A 327 -4.97 -17.25 -0.31
N ASP A 328 -4.98 -18.37 -1.05
CA ASP A 328 -5.96 -19.46 -0.95
C ASP A 328 -7.38 -19.02 -1.32
N GLU A 329 -7.50 -18.18 -2.32
CA GLU A 329 -8.76 -17.75 -2.93
C GLU A 329 -9.78 -17.15 -1.92
N PRO A 330 -9.38 -16.12 -1.14
CA PRO A 330 -10.26 -15.47 -0.17
C PRO A 330 -11.42 -14.73 -0.86
N SER A 331 -12.20 -13.98 -0.09
CA SER A 331 -13.29 -13.16 -0.63
C SER A 331 -12.79 -12.13 -1.64
N LEU A 332 -13.24 -12.22 -2.91
CA LEU A 332 -12.88 -11.31 -4.00
C LEU A 332 -14.13 -10.68 -4.60
N HIS A 333 -14.25 -9.36 -4.40
CA HIS A 333 -15.37 -8.56 -4.89
C HIS A 333 -14.98 -7.77 -6.14
N TRP A 334 -15.66 -8.06 -7.24
CA TRP A 334 -15.45 -7.37 -8.51
C TRP A 334 -16.44 -6.21 -8.69
N TYR A 335 -15.94 -5.08 -9.21
CA TYR A 335 -16.80 -4.03 -9.72
C TYR A 335 -16.47 -3.71 -11.19
N HIS A 336 -17.47 -3.24 -11.93
CA HIS A 336 -17.28 -2.88 -13.33
C HIS A 336 -16.73 -1.45 -13.46
N GLY A 337 -15.41 -1.34 -13.45
CA GLY A 337 -14.70 -0.08 -13.51
C GLY A 337 -13.19 -0.27 -13.43
N GLY A 338 -12.46 0.82 -13.41
CA GLY A 338 -11.00 0.83 -13.31
C GLY A 338 -10.52 1.32 -11.94
N HIS A 339 -9.25 1.68 -11.85
CA HIS A 339 -8.56 1.99 -10.59
C HIS A 339 -9.20 3.12 -9.80
N VAL A 340 -9.44 4.25 -10.46
CA VAL A 340 -9.97 5.47 -9.82
C VAL A 340 -11.48 5.37 -9.59
N SER A 341 -12.19 4.60 -10.40
CA SER A 341 -13.65 4.48 -10.30
C SER A 341 -14.14 3.74 -9.05
N LEU A 342 -13.27 3.09 -8.28
CA LEU A 342 -13.56 2.53 -6.96
C LEU A 342 -14.36 3.49 -6.07
N PHE A 343 -14.00 4.78 -6.07
CA PHE A 343 -14.62 5.77 -5.19
C PHE A 343 -16.11 6.04 -5.46
N TRP A 344 -16.63 5.67 -6.65
CA TRP A 344 -18.03 5.87 -7.04
C TRP A 344 -18.67 4.68 -7.76
N ALA A 345 -17.98 3.55 -7.82
CA ALA A 345 -18.54 2.33 -8.40
C ALA A 345 -19.73 1.84 -7.58
N LYS A 346 -20.80 1.44 -8.29
CA LYS A 346 -22.03 0.98 -7.63
C LYS A 346 -21.78 -0.35 -6.91
N GLY A 347 -22.29 -0.47 -5.69
CA GLY A 347 -22.30 -1.70 -4.90
C GLY A 347 -20.96 -2.03 -4.21
N ILE A 348 -19.84 -1.34 -4.57
CA ILE A 348 -18.56 -1.64 -3.93
C ILE A 348 -18.56 -1.18 -2.45
N GLN A 349 -19.22 -0.08 -2.17
CA GLN A 349 -19.30 0.46 -0.82
C GLN A 349 -20.09 -0.47 0.11
N ASP A 350 -21.21 -1.03 -0.40
CA ASP A 350 -22.00 -2.02 0.34
C ASP A 350 -21.22 -3.32 0.57
N ALA A 351 -20.38 -3.73 -0.42
CA ALA A 351 -19.52 -4.88 -0.27
C ALA A 351 -18.41 -4.68 0.78
N VAL A 352 -17.85 -3.46 0.86
CA VAL A 352 -16.89 -3.09 1.91
C VAL A 352 -17.53 -3.10 3.29
N ASP A 353 -18.72 -2.48 3.42
CA ASP A 353 -19.45 -2.46 4.68
C ASP A 353 -19.78 -3.89 5.13
N LYS A 354 -20.26 -4.74 4.20
CA LYS A 354 -20.50 -6.15 4.47
C LYS A 354 -19.24 -6.89 4.92
N ALA A 355 -18.09 -6.66 4.28
CA ALA A 355 -16.84 -7.29 4.66
C ALA A 355 -16.38 -6.88 6.08
N LEU A 356 -16.59 -5.61 6.45
CA LEU A 356 -16.31 -5.13 7.81
C LEU A 356 -17.20 -5.82 8.84
N VAL A 357 -18.50 -5.96 8.55
CA VAL A 357 -19.45 -6.67 9.43
C VAL A 357 -19.11 -8.17 9.50
N ASP A 358 -18.91 -8.83 8.36
CA ASP A 358 -18.59 -10.27 8.30
C ASP A 358 -17.26 -10.59 9.03
N SER A 359 -16.31 -9.66 9.05
CA SER A 359 -15.08 -9.81 9.80
C SER A 359 -15.20 -9.53 11.30
N GLY A 360 -16.34 -9.04 11.77
CA GLY A 360 -16.55 -8.67 13.17
C GLY A 360 -15.95 -7.31 13.55
N LEU A 361 -15.63 -6.47 12.57
CA LEU A 361 -15.16 -5.10 12.80
C LEU A 361 -16.30 -4.09 12.88
N GLY A 362 -17.42 -4.30 12.18
CA GLY A 362 -18.56 -3.40 12.11
C GLY A 362 -19.77 -3.83 12.90
#